data_05d0a3f7ea7fd14967df200da754a77e
#
_entry.id   05d0a3f7ea7fd14967df200da754a77e
#
_cell.length_a   1.000
_cell.length_b   1.000
_cell.length_c   1.000
_cell.angle_alpha   90.00
_cell.angle_beta   90.00
_cell.angle_gamma   90.00
#
_symmetry.space_group_name_H-M   'P 1'
#
loop_
_entity.id
_entity.type
_entity.pdbx_description
1 polymer ?
#
loop_
_entity_poly.entity_id
_entity_poly.type
_entity_poly.pdbx_seq_one_letter_code
_entity_poly.pdbx_strand_id
1 'polypeptide(L)'
;MALQTTFNRLKREVGIKRCVILDGNVGDVYLNDKKQIVDLKQYLTDMLKGMEYDDVLYWDRIDGIDGDVSRLSVIDEVEVEGDAYSFDDDEENQPQAEEKTGSGQFKEPAEIFNIVFKNLKKPNRKTAFVLNWADYLFSSGGQLPPDERELITMLGKAIKDKKTEYLSAEVNESTVILITGKLAMFPISFYQGNPEVACLTLSKPDREERAKMMEKIESGFDVKLKPGETLLTSDKFNEYVDMLDDFTNREIVQMARLSRKEVKMPFEQLYLLFKYGEKDNPWEKLDYKSVKNIKKILSERVVGQEEAIEKIEKVVVKAYMGLTGIHKSSSRSAPKGVLFFVGPTGVGKTELSKALAKFLFGDEQACIRFDMSEYAQENSDQKLIGAPPGYVGYEEGGQLTNAVKEKPFSIILFDEIEKAAKPNPRILDIFLQILEDGRLTDSKGETVYFSESVIIFTSNLGASEVSSNGSNEEVADEFIKIVKNYFDNEIKRPEILGRIGYSNIVPFNFIKDREFSVKIAKSKLCPVQKTISEKYRIDLEFEDELKFIDYVLGGADSSKGGRDILNAINDKLLDELAMFMFENKEELPSMKGSKIVVKTTKDGLEFDFDND
;
A
#
# COMPACT_ATOMS: atom_id res chain seq x y z
N MET A 1 19.49 1.06 -17.03
CA MET A 1 19.48 1.79 -18.33
C MET A 1 18.43 2.90 -18.42
N ALA A 2 17.33 2.83 -17.68
CA ALA A 2 16.26 3.84 -17.77
C ALA A 2 16.69 5.25 -17.35
N LEU A 3 17.36 5.39 -16.19
CA LEU A 3 17.88 6.68 -15.72
C LEU A 3 18.98 7.23 -16.63
N GLN A 4 19.95 6.39 -17.03
CA GLN A 4 21.01 6.81 -17.94
C GLN A 4 20.46 7.27 -19.29
N THR A 5 19.44 6.58 -19.79
CA THR A 5 18.75 6.98 -21.04
C THR A 5 18.06 8.33 -20.87
N THR A 6 17.41 8.57 -19.70
CA THR A 6 16.77 9.84 -19.40
C THR A 6 17.80 10.97 -19.26
N PHE A 7 18.92 10.75 -18.60
CA PHE A 7 20.00 11.75 -18.52
C PHE A 7 20.66 12.03 -19.86
N ASN A 8 20.83 11.04 -20.73
CA ASN A 8 21.32 11.25 -22.09
C ASN A 8 20.32 12.07 -22.93
N ARG A 9 19.01 11.82 -22.74
CA ARG A 9 17.96 12.62 -23.34
C ARG A 9 17.96 14.04 -22.77
N LEU A 10 18.15 14.21 -21.47
CA LEU A 10 18.25 15.53 -20.83
C LEU A 10 19.39 16.35 -21.45
N LYS A 11 20.60 15.79 -21.59
CA LYS A 11 21.73 16.45 -22.26
C LYS A 11 21.36 16.95 -23.65
N ARG A 12 20.65 16.14 -24.42
CA ARG A 12 20.20 16.50 -25.76
C ARG A 12 19.12 17.59 -25.76
N GLU A 13 18.09 17.44 -24.92
CA GLU A 13 16.99 18.39 -24.88
C GLU A 13 17.42 19.78 -24.38
N VAL A 14 18.30 19.84 -23.37
CA VAL A 14 18.87 21.10 -22.87
C VAL A 14 19.67 21.84 -23.95
N GLY A 15 20.29 21.12 -24.90
CA GLY A 15 20.97 21.73 -26.04
C GLY A 15 20.05 22.22 -27.16
N ILE A 16 18.75 21.85 -27.13
CA ILE A 16 17.80 22.15 -28.21
C ILE A 16 16.64 23.02 -27.71
N LYS A 17 16.17 22.76 -26.47
CA LYS A 17 15.00 23.40 -25.87
C LYS A 17 15.41 24.50 -24.88
N ARG A 18 14.64 25.56 -24.83
CA ARG A 18 14.88 26.64 -23.84
C ARG A 18 14.33 26.33 -22.45
N CYS A 19 13.38 25.40 -22.35
CA CYS A 19 12.83 24.98 -21.07
C CYS A 19 12.76 23.46 -20.99
N VAL A 20 13.22 22.90 -19.88
CA VAL A 20 13.08 21.50 -19.56
C VAL A 20 12.41 21.38 -18.20
N ILE A 21 11.34 20.58 -18.12
CA ILE A 21 10.70 20.20 -16.87
C ILE A 21 11.18 18.81 -16.51
N LEU A 22 11.80 18.67 -15.33
CA LEU A 22 12.17 17.39 -14.74
C LEU A 22 11.18 17.04 -13.66
N ASP A 23 10.54 15.88 -13.77
CA ASP A 23 9.60 15.39 -12.78
C ASP A 23 9.90 13.95 -12.34
N GLY A 24 9.16 13.45 -11.34
CA GLY A 24 9.28 12.09 -10.83
C GLY A 24 10.29 11.95 -9.70
N ASN A 25 11.27 11.06 -9.86
CA ASN A 25 12.23 10.72 -8.79
C ASN A 25 13.37 11.76 -8.67
N VAL A 26 13.01 13.05 -8.55
CA VAL A 26 13.95 14.18 -8.49
C VAL A 26 14.70 14.31 -7.16
N GLY A 27 14.16 13.73 -6.09
CA GLY A 27 14.75 13.75 -4.75
C GLY A 27 15.77 12.64 -4.46
N ASP A 28 16.13 11.83 -5.45
CA ASP A 28 17.06 10.71 -5.30
C ASP A 28 18.54 11.12 -5.31
N VAL A 29 19.42 10.15 -5.19
CA VAL A 29 20.85 10.26 -5.43
C VAL A 29 21.25 9.42 -6.64
N TYR A 30 22.27 9.85 -7.36
CA TYR A 30 22.65 9.28 -8.64
C TYR A 30 24.16 8.95 -8.67
N LEU A 31 24.55 8.02 -9.52
CA LEU A 31 25.96 7.81 -9.86
C LEU A 31 26.32 8.69 -11.06
N ASN A 32 27.27 9.62 -10.87
CA ASN A 32 27.80 10.42 -11.97
C ASN A 32 28.80 9.59 -12.83
N ASP A 33 29.28 10.17 -13.92
CA ASP A 33 30.25 9.54 -14.83
C ASP A 33 31.54 9.09 -14.13
N LYS A 34 31.89 9.71 -12.99
CA LYS A 34 33.04 9.34 -12.12
C LYS A 34 32.67 8.28 -11.08
N LYS A 35 31.50 7.67 -11.17
CA LYS A 35 30.94 6.72 -10.19
C LYS A 35 30.89 7.26 -8.75
N GLN A 36 30.68 8.56 -8.59
CA GLN A 36 30.44 9.19 -7.29
C GLN A 36 28.93 9.30 -7.05
N ILE A 37 28.51 9.15 -5.81
CA ILE A 37 27.12 9.37 -5.40
C ILE A 37 26.93 10.87 -5.23
N VAL A 38 26.04 11.43 -6.02
CA VAL A 38 25.71 12.86 -6.04
C VAL A 38 24.19 13.06 -6.00
N ASP A 39 23.74 14.19 -5.50
CA ASP A 39 22.33 14.60 -5.65
C ASP A 39 22.06 15.17 -7.06
N LEU A 40 20.80 15.46 -7.35
CA LEU A 40 20.42 16.00 -8.66
C LEU A 40 21.09 17.34 -8.94
N LYS A 41 21.25 18.21 -7.92
CA LYS A 41 21.88 19.52 -8.04
C LYS A 41 23.33 19.37 -8.53
N GLN A 42 24.13 18.54 -7.87
CA GLN A 42 25.51 18.29 -8.27
C GLN A 42 25.59 17.62 -9.64
N TYR A 43 24.70 16.67 -9.93
CA TYR A 43 24.64 16.00 -11.23
C TYR A 43 24.39 16.98 -12.37
N LEU A 44 23.37 17.85 -12.21
CA LEU A 44 23.05 18.89 -13.19
C LEU A 44 24.19 19.90 -13.34
N THR A 45 24.82 20.30 -12.24
CA THR A 45 25.96 21.22 -12.26
C THR A 45 27.11 20.64 -13.10
N ASP A 46 27.50 19.39 -12.84
CA ASP A 46 28.58 18.73 -13.57
C ASP A 46 28.22 18.56 -15.06
N MET A 47 26.98 18.20 -15.36
CA MET A 47 26.47 18.05 -16.72
C MET A 47 26.49 19.36 -17.49
N LEU A 48 25.93 20.44 -16.92
CA LEU A 48 25.80 21.73 -17.57
C LEU A 48 27.17 22.39 -17.78
N LYS A 49 28.08 22.29 -16.81
CA LYS A 49 29.48 22.72 -17.00
C LYS A 49 30.19 21.95 -18.11
N GLY A 50 29.92 20.66 -18.22
CA GLY A 50 30.43 19.82 -19.34
C GLY A 50 29.82 20.19 -20.71
N MET A 51 28.69 20.94 -20.74
CA MET A 51 28.05 21.49 -21.94
C MET A 51 28.43 22.97 -22.19
N GLU A 52 29.48 23.45 -21.52
CA GLU A 52 30.02 24.79 -21.67
C GLU A 52 29.04 25.92 -21.30
N TYR A 53 28.19 25.69 -20.26
CA TYR A 53 27.45 26.76 -19.63
C TYR A 53 28.39 27.59 -18.76
N ASP A 54 28.39 28.89 -18.98
CA ASP A 54 29.21 29.86 -18.25
C ASP A 54 28.80 29.92 -16.77
N ASP A 55 27.47 29.97 -16.53
CA ASP A 55 26.88 30.08 -15.21
C ASP A 55 25.75 29.07 -15.05
N VAL A 56 25.68 28.46 -13.85
CA VAL A 56 24.57 27.59 -13.45
C VAL A 56 24.02 28.15 -12.14
N LEU A 57 22.82 28.72 -12.22
CA LEU A 57 22.16 29.40 -11.10
C LEU A 57 21.02 28.53 -10.61
N TYR A 58 21.06 28.18 -9.32
CA TYR A 58 19.97 27.49 -8.64
C TYR A 58 19.12 28.48 -7.89
N TRP A 59 17.83 28.23 -7.88
CA TRP A 59 16.89 29.04 -7.12
C TRP A 59 15.81 28.19 -6.46
N ASP A 60 15.47 28.51 -5.24
CA ASP A 60 14.23 28.12 -4.59
C ASP A 60 13.72 29.28 -3.70
N ARG A 61 12.46 29.20 -3.30
CA ARG A 61 11.78 30.27 -2.57
C ARG A 61 12.35 30.53 -1.17
N ILE A 62 13.03 29.58 -0.58
CA ILE A 62 13.55 29.67 0.79
C ILE A 62 14.95 30.28 0.79
N ASP A 63 15.83 29.73 -0.04
CA ASP A 63 17.24 30.09 -0.07
C ASP A 63 17.55 31.22 -1.07
N GLY A 64 16.62 31.51 -2.01
CA GLY A 64 16.86 32.47 -3.07
C GLY A 64 17.83 31.96 -4.14
N ILE A 65 18.56 32.83 -4.81
CA ILE A 65 19.53 32.44 -5.83
C ILE A 65 20.83 31.96 -5.17
N ASP A 66 21.27 30.75 -5.56
CA ASP A 66 22.60 30.21 -5.30
C ASP A 66 23.41 30.28 -6.59
N GLY A 67 24.42 31.15 -6.61
CA GLY A 67 25.29 31.44 -7.73
C GLY A 67 25.64 32.91 -7.83
N ASP A 68 26.54 33.24 -8.74
CA ASP A 68 27.04 34.62 -8.92
C ASP A 68 26.16 35.39 -9.92
N VAL A 69 25.23 36.17 -9.39
CA VAL A 69 24.30 37.01 -10.18
C VAL A 69 24.94 38.28 -10.70
N SER A 70 26.08 38.72 -10.14
CA SER A 70 26.77 39.96 -10.57
C SER A 70 27.27 39.88 -12.02
N ARG A 71 27.34 38.66 -12.57
CA ARG A 71 27.75 38.42 -13.95
C ARG A 71 26.62 38.52 -14.97
N LEU A 72 25.36 38.68 -14.51
CA LEU A 72 24.22 38.82 -15.41
C LEU A 72 24.08 40.27 -15.86
N SER A 73 23.96 40.51 -17.17
CA SER A 73 23.96 41.86 -17.77
C SER A 73 22.71 42.68 -17.52
N VAL A 74 21.75 42.21 -16.73
CA VAL A 74 20.40 42.81 -16.63
C VAL A 74 19.92 42.98 -15.18
N ILE A 75 20.84 42.99 -14.21
CA ILE A 75 20.50 43.19 -12.79
C ILE A 75 20.28 44.68 -12.50
N ASP A 76 21.05 45.59 -13.13
CA ASP A 76 20.99 47.05 -12.90
C ASP A 76 19.62 47.67 -13.25
N GLU A 77 18.77 47.00 -14.04
CA GLU A 77 17.44 47.46 -14.41
C GLU A 77 16.32 46.96 -13.47
N VAL A 78 16.61 46.13 -12.44
CA VAL A 78 15.62 45.58 -11.49
C VAL A 78 15.40 46.53 -10.30
N GLU A 79 16.25 47.54 -10.12
CA GLU A 79 16.25 48.37 -8.92
C GLU A 79 15.20 49.52 -8.88
N VAL A 80 14.36 49.70 -9.88
CA VAL A 80 13.48 50.89 -9.87
C VAL A 80 12.05 50.59 -10.33
N GLU A 81 11.28 49.97 -9.50
CA GLU A 81 9.84 50.21 -9.39
C GLU A 81 9.34 49.78 -7.99
N GLY A 82 9.91 50.38 -6.96
CA GLY A 82 9.40 50.36 -5.60
C GLY A 82 8.93 51.79 -5.26
N ASP A 83 7.62 51.96 -5.31
CA ASP A 83 6.81 52.99 -4.63
C ASP A 83 7.26 54.46 -4.70
N ALA A 84 6.77 55.14 -5.73
CA ALA A 84 6.57 56.59 -5.69
C ALA A 84 5.18 56.91 -5.10
N TYR A 85 4.99 56.75 -3.79
CA TYR A 85 3.96 57.46 -3.00
C TYR A 85 4.43 57.53 -1.54
N SER A 86 5.22 58.58 -1.22
CA SER A 86 5.18 59.22 0.09
C SER A 86 5.57 60.70 -0.06
N PHE A 87 4.59 61.55 0.18
CA PHE A 87 4.83 62.89 0.59
C PHE A 87 5.43 62.86 1.99
N ASP A 88 6.58 63.43 2.21
CA ASP A 88 6.90 64.51 3.10
C ASP A 88 8.41 64.58 3.36
N ASP A 89 8.86 65.82 3.39
CA ASP A 89 10.20 66.26 3.69
C ASP A 89 10.69 65.75 5.03
N ASP A 90 11.90 65.14 5.05
CA ASP A 90 12.92 65.42 6.05
C ASP A 90 14.30 64.89 5.53
N GLU A 91 15.21 65.80 5.32
CA GLU A 91 16.61 65.57 5.00
C GLU A 91 17.31 64.84 6.17
N GLU A 92 18.23 63.98 5.83
CA GLU A 92 19.22 63.22 6.64
C GLU A 92 18.88 61.77 6.96
N ASN A 93 19.12 60.91 5.96
CA ASN A 93 19.83 59.65 6.03
C ASN A 93 19.66 58.90 4.70
N GLN A 94 20.58 59.11 3.78
CA GLN A 94 20.73 58.18 2.67
C GLN A 94 21.27 56.86 3.21
N PRO A 95 20.53 55.74 3.16
CA PRO A 95 21.14 54.42 3.32
C PRO A 95 22.04 54.22 2.10
N GLN A 96 23.31 54.02 2.36
CA GLN A 96 24.25 53.51 1.36
C GLN A 96 23.63 52.27 0.71
N ALA A 97 23.49 52.31 -0.62
CA ALA A 97 23.09 51.13 -1.40
C ALA A 97 24.11 50.05 -1.13
N GLU A 98 23.76 49.08 -0.28
CA GLU A 98 24.52 47.84 -0.15
C GLU A 98 24.50 47.16 -1.50
N GLU A 99 25.67 47.01 -2.12
CA GLU A 99 25.84 46.18 -3.32
C GLU A 99 25.30 44.78 -3.03
N LYS A 100 24.12 44.50 -3.56
CA LYS A 100 23.47 43.20 -3.46
C LYS A 100 24.18 42.16 -4.33
N THR A 101 25.33 41.67 -3.87
CA THR A 101 26.15 40.67 -4.55
C THR A 101 26.37 39.46 -3.61
N GLY A 102 25.37 38.59 -3.48
CA GLY A 102 25.55 37.38 -2.64
C GLY A 102 24.47 36.32 -2.83
N SER A 103 24.81 35.07 -2.59
CA SER A 103 23.85 33.98 -2.50
C SER A 103 22.80 34.28 -1.41
N GLY A 104 21.52 33.96 -1.65
CA GLY A 104 20.42 34.18 -0.71
C GLY A 104 19.54 35.40 -1.01
N GLN A 105 19.74 36.07 -2.15
CA GLN A 105 18.89 37.19 -2.63
C GLN A 105 17.82 36.69 -3.60
N PHE A 106 16.85 37.57 -3.91
CA PHE A 106 15.77 37.30 -4.86
C PHE A 106 14.92 36.10 -4.51
N LYS A 107 14.29 36.12 -3.33
CA LYS A 107 13.46 35.01 -2.81
C LYS A 107 12.06 35.00 -3.42
N GLU A 108 11.57 36.16 -3.84
CA GLU A 108 10.23 36.25 -4.41
C GLU A 108 10.19 35.71 -5.85
N PRO A 109 9.18 34.88 -6.18
CA PRO A 109 9.04 34.32 -7.53
C PRO A 109 9.05 35.38 -8.65
N ALA A 110 8.45 36.54 -8.44
CA ALA A 110 8.41 37.60 -9.42
C ALA A 110 9.81 38.14 -9.77
N GLU A 111 10.70 38.25 -8.79
CA GLU A 111 12.07 38.72 -8.99
C GLU A 111 12.86 37.76 -9.88
N ILE A 112 12.88 36.46 -9.51
CA ILE A 112 13.61 35.46 -10.29
C ILE A 112 13.04 35.29 -11.70
N PHE A 113 11.71 35.29 -11.87
CA PHE A 113 11.10 35.18 -13.19
C PHE A 113 11.42 36.40 -14.08
N ASN A 114 11.52 37.60 -13.51
CA ASN A 114 11.96 38.79 -14.23
C ASN A 114 13.44 38.67 -14.68
N ILE A 115 14.32 38.20 -13.79
CA ILE A 115 15.72 37.95 -14.12
C ILE A 115 15.83 36.91 -15.25
N VAL A 116 15.12 35.78 -15.13
CA VAL A 116 15.06 34.77 -16.18
C VAL A 116 14.54 35.31 -17.49
N PHE A 117 13.42 36.07 -17.45
CA PHE A 117 12.81 36.66 -18.63
C PHE A 117 13.75 37.61 -19.37
N LYS A 118 14.44 38.52 -18.64
CA LYS A 118 15.38 39.48 -19.24
C LYS A 118 16.60 38.76 -19.81
N ASN A 119 17.17 37.79 -19.10
CA ASN A 119 18.37 37.08 -19.54
C ASN A 119 18.11 36.09 -20.68
N LEU A 120 16.93 35.46 -20.76
CA LEU A 120 16.56 34.67 -21.92
C LEU A 120 16.36 35.50 -23.19
N LYS A 121 15.93 36.77 -23.07
CA LYS A 121 15.73 37.69 -24.20
C LYS A 121 17.03 38.30 -24.70
N LYS A 122 17.94 38.65 -23.80
CA LYS A 122 19.19 39.35 -24.12
C LYS A 122 20.36 38.66 -23.41
N PRO A 123 20.71 37.42 -23.77
CA PRO A 123 21.79 36.71 -23.12
C PRO A 123 23.13 37.33 -23.50
N ASN A 124 23.95 37.70 -22.52
CA ASN A 124 25.36 38.04 -22.73
C ASN A 124 26.26 36.83 -22.43
N ARG A 125 25.74 35.86 -21.72
CA ARG A 125 26.40 34.64 -21.31
C ARG A 125 25.45 33.44 -21.43
N LYS A 126 26.01 32.26 -21.63
CA LYS A 126 25.24 31.00 -21.67
C LYS A 126 24.93 30.56 -20.23
N THR A 127 23.76 30.90 -19.72
CA THR A 127 23.33 30.66 -18.34
C THR A 127 22.25 29.59 -18.27
N ALA A 128 22.39 28.69 -17.32
CA ALA A 128 21.35 27.74 -16.96
C ALA A 128 20.67 28.17 -15.64
N PHE A 129 19.38 28.42 -15.69
CA PHE A 129 18.54 28.72 -14.53
C PHE A 129 17.83 27.44 -14.08
N VAL A 130 18.15 26.95 -12.89
CA VAL A 130 17.56 25.74 -12.32
C VAL A 130 16.63 26.15 -11.17
N LEU A 131 15.32 26.09 -11.41
CA LEU A 131 14.31 26.41 -10.41
C LEU A 131 13.86 25.12 -9.72
N ASN A 132 14.27 24.97 -8.47
CA ASN A 132 13.97 23.82 -7.64
C ASN A 132 12.64 23.99 -6.90
N TRP A 133 12.00 22.89 -6.49
CA TRP A 133 10.69 22.90 -5.83
C TRP A 133 9.61 23.67 -6.62
N ALA A 134 9.64 23.54 -7.94
CA ALA A 134 8.77 24.29 -8.83
C ALA A 134 7.28 23.89 -8.70
N ASP A 135 6.97 22.77 -8.08
CA ASP A 135 5.62 22.37 -7.69
C ASP A 135 4.98 23.28 -6.63
N TYR A 136 5.76 24.04 -5.87
CA TYR A 136 5.27 25.01 -4.89
C TYR A 136 5.18 26.45 -5.41
N LEU A 137 5.46 26.65 -6.71
CA LEU A 137 5.34 27.96 -7.36
C LEU A 137 3.92 28.26 -7.85
N PHE A 138 3.11 27.22 -8.05
CA PHE A 138 1.79 27.34 -8.64
C PHE A 138 0.74 26.62 -7.79
N SER A 139 -0.43 27.24 -7.69
CA SER A 139 -1.57 26.63 -7.00
C SER A 139 -2.11 25.42 -7.74
N SER A 140 -2.45 24.35 -7.01
CA SER A 140 -3.12 23.19 -7.58
C SER A 140 -4.59 23.51 -7.86
N GLY A 141 -5.10 23.20 -9.07
CA GLY A 141 -6.53 23.19 -9.32
C GLY A 141 -7.05 24.11 -10.42
N GLY A 142 -6.53 24.01 -11.62
CA GLY A 142 -7.22 24.45 -12.85
C GLY A 142 -7.37 25.96 -13.11
N GLN A 143 -7.39 26.80 -12.09
CA GLN A 143 -7.40 28.27 -12.22
C GLN A 143 -6.26 28.87 -11.40
N LEU A 144 -5.24 29.36 -12.11
CA LEU A 144 -4.15 30.09 -11.48
C LEU A 144 -4.62 31.48 -11.02
N PRO A 145 -4.23 31.93 -9.82
CA PRO A 145 -4.32 33.33 -9.42
C PRO A 145 -3.69 34.28 -10.46
N PRO A 146 -4.09 35.56 -10.48
CA PRO A 146 -3.58 36.51 -11.48
C PRO A 146 -2.05 36.63 -11.52
N ASP A 147 -1.41 36.68 -10.37
CA ASP A 147 0.05 36.79 -10.18
C ASP A 147 0.77 35.52 -10.69
N GLU A 148 0.29 34.32 -10.35
CA GLU A 148 0.85 33.07 -10.87
C GLU A 148 0.67 32.95 -12.39
N ARG A 149 -0.48 33.44 -12.91
CA ARG A 149 -0.73 33.50 -14.35
C ARG A 149 0.22 34.46 -15.06
N GLU A 150 0.57 35.59 -14.44
CA GLU A 150 1.56 36.51 -14.96
C GLU A 150 2.94 35.85 -15.03
N LEU A 151 3.39 35.18 -13.97
CA LEU A 151 4.67 34.48 -13.94
C LEU A 151 4.79 33.42 -15.05
N ILE A 152 3.79 32.58 -15.21
CA ILE A 152 3.83 31.54 -16.24
C ILE A 152 3.76 32.12 -17.65
N THR A 153 3.04 33.24 -17.82
CA THR A 153 2.96 33.97 -19.08
C THR A 153 4.31 34.62 -19.42
N MET A 154 4.96 35.22 -18.43
CA MET A 154 6.30 35.82 -18.57
C MET A 154 7.32 34.77 -19.01
N LEU A 155 7.35 33.61 -18.34
CA LEU A 155 8.23 32.51 -18.72
C LEU A 155 7.91 31.99 -20.13
N GLY A 156 6.64 31.74 -20.43
CA GLY A 156 6.19 31.28 -21.75
C GLY A 156 6.57 32.26 -22.87
N LYS A 157 6.48 33.58 -22.61
CA LYS A 157 6.89 34.62 -23.55
C LYS A 157 8.41 34.65 -23.73
N ALA A 158 9.19 34.52 -22.64
CA ALA A 158 10.65 34.50 -22.70
C ALA A 158 11.16 33.28 -23.51
N ILE A 159 10.53 32.12 -23.37
CA ILE A 159 10.88 30.92 -24.10
C ILE A 159 10.59 31.03 -25.60
N LYS A 160 9.47 31.69 -25.97
CA LYS A 160 9.04 31.87 -27.38
C LYS A 160 9.74 32.97 -28.12
N ASP A 161 10.19 34.02 -27.45
CA ASP A 161 10.81 35.22 -28.06
C ASP A 161 12.23 34.88 -28.57
N LYS A 162 12.31 34.07 -29.61
CA LYS A 162 13.55 33.79 -30.35
C LYS A 162 13.77 34.83 -31.45
N LYS A 163 14.91 35.54 -31.44
CA LYS A 163 15.45 36.12 -32.66
C LYS A 163 16.02 34.94 -33.47
N THR A 164 15.26 34.48 -34.44
CA THR A 164 15.53 33.25 -35.14
C THR A 164 16.57 33.44 -36.23
N GLU A 165 17.78 33.04 -35.98
CA GLU A 165 18.67 32.55 -37.01
C GLU A 165 18.50 31.03 -37.07
N TYR A 166 17.55 30.58 -37.88
CA TYR A 166 17.10 29.17 -37.93
C TYR A 166 18.16 28.13 -38.33
N LEU A 167 19.36 28.55 -38.69
CA LEU A 167 20.36 27.68 -39.31
C LEU A 167 21.78 27.81 -38.75
N SER A 168 22.03 28.57 -37.68
CA SER A 168 23.36 28.59 -37.09
C SER A 168 23.50 27.43 -36.07
N ALA A 169 24.48 26.56 -36.24
CA ALA A 169 24.79 25.44 -35.36
C ALA A 169 25.39 25.88 -34.00
N GLU A 170 25.74 27.18 -33.88
CA GLU A 170 26.33 27.78 -32.67
C GLU A 170 25.34 28.75 -32.05
N VAL A 171 24.34 28.24 -31.34
CA VAL A 171 23.45 29.12 -30.56
C VAL A 171 23.86 29.06 -29.10
N ASN A 172 24.49 30.12 -28.62
CA ASN A 172 24.80 30.34 -27.20
C ASN A 172 23.49 30.71 -26.48
N GLU A 173 22.64 29.72 -26.20
CA GLU A 173 21.34 29.97 -25.58
C GLU A 173 21.33 29.57 -24.10
N SER A 174 20.82 30.50 -23.29
CA SER A 174 20.47 30.22 -21.91
C SER A 174 19.26 29.29 -21.82
N THR A 175 19.18 28.49 -20.81
CA THR A 175 18.10 27.51 -20.60
C THR A 175 17.49 27.62 -19.21
N VAL A 176 16.23 27.16 -19.09
CA VAL A 176 15.54 27.04 -17.79
C VAL A 176 15.25 25.56 -17.54
N ILE A 177 15.60 25.10 -16.36
CA ILE A 177 15.25 23.75 -15.89
C ILE A 177 14.34 23.90 -14.67
N LEU A 178 13.12 23.40 -14.78
CA LEU A 178 12.13 23.38 -13.70
C LEU A 178 12.14 21.98 -13.07
N ILE A 179 12.41 21.89 -11.77
CA ILE A 179 12.42 20.62 -11.03
C ILE A 179 11.17 20.54 -10.18
N THR A 180 10.36 19.51 -10.39
CA THR A 180 9.09 19.28 -9.70
C THR A 180 8.91 17.82 -9.31
N GLY A 181 8.26 17.54 -8.19
CA GLY A 181 7.86 16.18 -7.83
C GLY A 181 6.73 15.62 -8.71
N LYS A 182 5.87 16.52 -9.24
CA LYS A 182 4.70 16.13 -10.04
C LYS A 182 4.45 17.09 -11.19
N LEU A 183 4.52 16.60 -12.42
CA LEU A 183 4.24 17.40 -13.63
C LEU A 183 2.81 18.00 -13.62
N ALA A 184 1.85 17.34 -13.00
CA ALA A 184 0.46 17.80 -12.89
C ALA A 184 0.29 19.13 -12.13
N MET A 185 1.31 19.60 -11.42
CA MET A 185 1.32 20.91 -10.75
C MET A 185 1.51 22.09 -11.73
N PHE A 186 1.94 21.81 -12.95
CA PHE A 186 2.07 22.83 -13.99
C PHE A 186 0.81 22.90 -14.86
N PRO A 187 0.43 24.12 -15.30
CA PRO A 187 -0.66 24.27 -16.26
C PRO A 187 -0.37 23.47 -17.54
N ILE A 188 -1.31 22.63 -17.94
CA ILE A 188 -1.17 21.78 -19.13
C ILE A 188 -0.84 22.60 -20.37
N SER A 189 -1.45 23.79 -20.51
CA SER A 189 -1.24 24.73 -21.63
C SER A 189 0.19 25.25 -21.73
N PHE A 190 1.00 25.19 -20.67
CA PHE A 190 2.38 25.63 -20.68
C PHE A 190 3.29 24.66 -21.43
N TYR A 191 3.12 23.36 -21.22
CA TYR A 191 4.02 22.35 -21.74
C TYR A 191 3.42 21.47 -22.84
N GLN A 192 2.11 21.19 -22.80
CA GLN A 192 1.50 20.29 -23.78
C GLN A 192 1.43 20.95 -25.17
N GLY A 193 2.08 20.33 -26.15
CA GLY A 193 2.14 20.85 -27.53
C GLY A 193 3.05 22.07 -27.70
N ASN A 194 3.82 22.44 -26.67
CA ASN A 194 4.79 23.53 -26.77
C ASN A 194 6.15 22.98 -27.26
N PRO A 195 6.60 23.34 -28.48
CA PRO A 195 7.85 22.82 -29.04
C PRO A 195 9.10 23.27 -28.29
N GLU A 196 9.04 24.35 -27.52
CA GLU A 196 10.17 24.89 -26.76
C GLU A 196 10.31 24.29 -25.35
N VAL A 197 9.37 23.45 -24.92
CA VAL A 197 9.38 22.80 -23.61
C VAL A 197 9.56 21.29 -23.78
N ALA A 198 10.51 20.72 -23.06
CA ALA A 198 10.65 19.28 -22.92
C ALA A 198 10.24 18.84 -21.51
N CYS A 199 9.45 17.77 -21.41
CA CYS A 199 9.12 17.13 -20.13
C CYS A 199 9.85 15.79 -20.05
N LEU A 200 10.59 15.58 -18.96
CA LEU A 200 11.38 14.39 -18.74
C LEU A 200 11.13 13.85 -17.33
N THR A 201 10.62 12.64 -17.26
CA THR A 201 10.36 11.95 -16.00
C THR A 201 11.60 11.13 -15.59
N LEU A 202 12.14 11.40 -14.41
CA LEU A 202 13.18 10.60 -13.79
C LEU A 202 12.51 9.38 -13.14
N SER A 203 12.77 8.21 -13.67
CA SER A 203 12.27 6.94 -13.11
C SER A 203 13.08 6.53 -11.87
N LYS A 204 12.51 5.64 -11.05
CA LYS A 204 13.29 4.91 -10.05
C LYS A 204 14.34 4.04 -10.76
N PRO A 205 15.45 3.69 -10.07
CA PRO A 205 16.54 2.91 -10.66
C PRO A 205 16.05 1.52 -11.07
N ASP A 206 16.45 1.09 -12.25
CA ASP A 206 16.24 -0.27 -12.72
C ASP A 206 17.14 -1.29 -11.98
N ARG A 207 16.98 -2.58 -12.27
CA ARG A 207 17.76 -3.64 -11.61
C ARG A 207 19.26 -3.46 -11.73
N GLU A 208 19.75 -3.05 -12.90
CA GLU A 208 21.18 -2.87 -13.16
C GLU A 208 21.74 -1.65 -12.40
N GLU A 209 20.96 -0.58 -12.34
CA GLU A 209 21.29 0.65 -11.63
C GLU A 209 21.31 0.42 -10.11
N ARG A 210 20.36 -0.35 -9.57
CA ARG A 210 20.37 -0.78 -8.16
C ARG A 210 21.60 -1.64 -7.83
N ALA A 211 21.94 -2.58 -8.71
CA ALA A 211 23.14 -3.40 -8.51
C ALA A 211 24.39 -2.53 -8.44
N LYS A 212 24.58 -1.58 -9.37
CA LYS A 212 25.70 -0.64 -9.37
C LYS A 212 25.73 0.24 -8.11
N MET A 213 24.55 0.66 -7.62
CA MET A 213 24.48 1.43 -6.37
C MET A 213 24.89 0.56 -5.17
N MET A 214 24.38 -0.67 -5.07
CA MET A 214 24.78 -1.60 -4.01
C MET A 214 26.28 -1.91 -4.04
N GLU A 215 26.86 -2.14 -5.22
CA GLU A 215 28.31 -2.30 -5.39
C GLU A 215 29.08 -1.09 -4.84
N LYS A 216 28.61 0.12 -5.15
CA LYS A 216 29.25 1.35 -4.72
C LYS A 216 29.21 1.56 -3.21
N ILE A 217 28.14 1.16 -2.56
CA ILE A 217 27.92 1.37 -1.12
C ILE A 217 28.11 0.10 -0.28
N GLU A 218 28.68 -0.97 -0.84
CA GLU A 218 28.90 -2.25 -0.17
C GLU A 218 29.47 -2.08 1.24
N SER A 219 30.55 -1.31 1.37
CA SER A 219 31.17 -1.02 2.66
C SER A 219 30.26 -0.26 3.64
N GLY A 220 29.13 0.25 3.16
CA GLY A 220 28.11 0.92 3.95
C GLY A 220 27.21 -0.04 4.71
N PHE A 221 27.07 -1.29 4.25
CA PHE A 221 26.23 -2.30 4.87
C PHE A 221 26.99 -3.07 5.96
N ASP A 222 26.39 -3.19 7.14
CA ASP A 222 26.83 -4.08 8.20
C ASP A 222 25.80 -5.19 8.43
N VAL A 223 25.86 -6.22 7.59
CA VAL A 223 24.93 -7.35 7.60
C VAL A 223 25.62 -8.66 7.94
N LYS A 224 24.86 -9.60 8.48
CA LYS A 224 25.37 -10.93 8.81
C LYS A 224 25.43 -11.80 7.55
N LEU A 225 26.64 -12.15 7.14
CA LEU A 225 26.95 -13.02 6.00
C LEU A 225 27.69 -14.27 6.48
N LYS A 226 27.90 -15.25 5.59
CA LYS A 226 28.74 -16.40 5.88
C LYS A 226 30.20 -15.97 6.11
N PRO A 227 30.97 -16.70 6.91
CA PRO A 227 32.39 -16.38 7.14
C PRO A 227 33.18 -16.29 5.82
N GLY A 228 33.82 -15.15 5.59
CA GLY A 228 34.63 -14.90 4.38
C GLY A 228 33.82 -14.37 3.17
N GLU A 229 32.50 -14.21 3.26
CA GLU A 229 31.70 -13.57 2.22
C GLU A 229 31.58 -12.07 2.46
N THR A 230 31.52 -11.31 1.37
CA THR A 230 31.06 -9.93 1.32
C THR A 230 29.67 -9.89 0.67
N LEU A 231 29.01 -8.74 0.70
CA LEU A 231 27.70 -8.59 0.07
C LEU A 231 27.74 -8.95 -1.44
N LEU A 232 28.81 -8.51 -2.12
CA LEU A 232 29.01 -8.76 -3.56
C LEU A 232 29.40 -10.20 -3.90
N THR A 233 30.12 -10.86 -3.01
CA THR A 233 30.59 -12.25 -3.22
C THR A 233 29.57 -13.28 -2.75
N SER A 234 28.50 -12.84 -2.11
CA SER A 234 27.44 -13.71 -1.65
C SER A 234 26.67 -14.33 -2.83
N ASP A 235 26.41 -15.62 -2.75
CA ASP A 235 25.55 -16.36 -3.70
C ASP A 235 24.18 -15.68 -3.86
N LYS A 236 23.74 -14.92 -2.84
CA LYS A 236 22.45 -14.23 -2.77
C LYS A 236 22.47 -12.79 -3.27
N PHE A 237 23.61 -12.25 -3.75
CA PHE A 237 23.68 -10.85 -4.17
C PHE A 237 22.57 -10.46 -5.16
N ASN A 238 22.37 -11.28 -6.17
CA ASN A 238 21.30 -11.06 -7.15
C ASN A 238 19.91 -11.07 -6.50
N GLU A 239 19.72 -11.89 -5.47
CA GLU A 239 18.49 -11.91 -4.69
C GLU A 239 18.28 -10.62 -3.90
N TYR A 240 19.34 -10.10 -3.31
CA TYR A 240 19.29 -8.85 -2.57
C TYR A 240 18.97 -7.67 -3.48
N VAL A 241 19.56 -7.60 -4.69
CA VAL A 241 19.21 -6.59 -5.70
C VAL A 241 17.74 -6.66 -6.12
N ASP A 242 17.21 -7.88 -6.26
CA ASP A 242 15.81 -8.07 -6.63
C ASP A 242 14.85 -7.75 -5.47
N MET A 243 15.25 -7.97 -4.22
CA MET A 243 14.45 -7.56 -3.04
C MET A 243 14.27 -6.05 -2.97
N LEU A 244 15.23 -5.28 -3.49
CA LEU A 244 15.17 -3.83 -3.55
C LEU A 244 14.35 -3.31 -4.76
N ASP A 245 13.52 -4.14 -5.37
CA ASP A 245 12.64 -3.67 -6.44
C ASP A 245 11.75 -2.52 -5.94
N ASP A 246 11.59 -1.50 -6.79
CA ASP A 246 10.91 -0.23 -6.48
C ASP A 246 11.57 0.67 -5.41
N PHE A 247 12.77 0.33 -4.93
CA PHE A 247 13.55 1.24 -4.09
C PHE A 247 14.22 2.34 -4.92
N THR A 248 14.27 3.53 -4.35
CA THR A 248 15.15 4.61 -4.83
C THR A 248 16.58 4.36 -4.37
N ASN A 249 17.56 4.95 -5.02
CA ASN A 249 18.95 4.86 -4.57
C ASN A 249 19.14 5.46 -3.17
N ARG A 250 18.38 6.51 -2.85
CA ARG A 250 18.39 7.14 -1.51
C ARG A 250 17.91 6.16 -0.44
N GLU A 251 16.84 5.41 -0.70
CA GLU A 251 16.35 4.38 0.22
C GLU A 251 17.39 3.26 0.43
N ILE A 252 18.10 2.84 -0.63
CA ILE A 252 19.18 1.86 -0.52
C ILE A 252 20.32 2.39 0.38
N VAL A 253 20.69 3.67 0.22
CA VAL A 253 21.69 4.32 1.10
C VAL A 253 21.18 4.44 2.53
N GLN A 254 19.90 4.76 2.74
CA GLN A 254 19.31 4.83 4.08
C GLN A 254 19.26 3.45 4.75
N MET A 255 18.93 2.40 4.00
CA MET A 255 18.96 1.02 4.49
C MET A 255 20.38 0.60 4.91
N ALA A 256 21.42 0.99 4.15
CA ALA A 256 22.80 0.78 4.55
C ALA A 256 23.16 1.52 5.85
N ARG A 257 22.67 2.75 6.04
CA ARG A 257 22.84 3.50 7.30
C ARG A 257 22.11 2.84 8.47
N LEU A 258 20.91 2.29 8.24
CA LEU A 258 20.15 1.58 9.25
C LEU A 258 20.91 0.34 9.73
N SER A 259 21.55 -0.42 8.82
CA SER A 259 22.31 -1.63 9.16
C SER A 259 23.43 -1.39 10.17
N ARG A 260 23.98 -0.17 10.20
CA ARG A 260 25.04 0.23 11.14
C ARG A 260 24.54 0.67 12.51
N LYS A 261 23.24 1.03 12.62
CA LYS A 261 22.62 1.46 13.88
C LYS A 261 21.99 0.30 14.63
N GLU A 262 21.63 -0.73 13.93
CA GLU A 262 20.98 -1.91 14.47
C GLU A 262 21.97 -3.04 14.77
N VAL A 263 21.53 -4.03 15.53
CA VAL A 263 22.30 -5.25 15.73
C VAL A 263 22.49 -5.95 14.38
N LYS A 264 23.71 -6.39 14.10
CA LYS A 264 24.06 -7.08 12.87
C LYS A 264 23.12 -8.24 12.56
N MET A 265 22.35 -8.11 11.49
CA MET A 265 21.30 -9.06 11.10
C MET A 265 21.48 -9.48 9.63
N PRO A 266 20.83 -10.59 9.18
CA PRO A 266 20.76 -10.94 7.77
C PRO A 266 20.16 -9.83 6.92
N PHE A 267 20.54 -9.75 5.63
CA PHE A 267 20.04 -8.72 4.71
C PHE A 267 18.51 -8.76 4.58
N GLU A 268 17.93 -9.94 4.57
CA GLU A 268 16.48 -10.16 4.48
C GLU A 268 15.74 -9.53 5.68
N GLN A 269 16.26 -9.67 6.88
CA GLN A 269 15.69 -9.05 8.08
C GLN A 269 15.85 -7.53 8.08
N LEU A 270 17.00 -7.04 7.62
CA LEU A 270 17.24 -5.60 7.45
C LEU A 270 16.25 -4.99 6.45
N TYR A 271 15.98 -5.68 5.34
CA TYR A 271 14.99 -5.27 4.35
C TYR A 271 13.58 -5.17 4.97
N LEU A 272 13.17 -6.19 5.74
CA LEU A 272 11.86 -6.19 6.40
C LEU A 272 11.75 -5.07 7.42
N LEU A 273 12.78 -4.87 8.23
CA LEU A 273 12.84 -3.78 9.19
C LEU A 273 12.73 -2.41 8.50
N PHE A 274 13.46 -2.22 7.40
CA PHE A 274 13.46 -0.95 6.67
C PHE A 274 12.10 -0.69 6.01
N LYS A 275 11.51 -1.71 5.38
CA LYS A 275 10.30 -1.58 4.58
C LYS A 275 9.02 -1.57 5.43
N TYR A 276 8.97 -2.37 6.48
CA TYR A 276 7.77 -2.63 7.26
C TYR A 276 7.88 -2.23 8.74
N GLY A 277 9.06 -1.84 9.21
CA GLY A 277 9.31 -1.53 10.62
C GLY A 277 9.37 -2.75 11.54
N GLU A 278 9.29 -3.97 10.98
CA GLU A 278 9.23 -5.23 11.71
C GLU A 278 10.56 -5.98 11.63
N LYS A 279 11.16 -6.29 12.78
CA LYS A 279 12.41 -7.09 12.84
C LYS A 279 12.18 -8.58 12.60
N ASP A 280 11.00 -9.03 12.92
CA ASP A 280 10.63 -10.45 12.93
C ASP A 280 9.64 -10.76 11.81
N ASN A 281 10.00 -11.71 10.97
CA ASN A 281 9.10 -12.26 9.96
C ASN A 281 8.24 -13.37 10.59
N PRO A 282 6.92 -13.21 10.73
CA PRO A 282 6.07 -14.25 11.26
C PRO A 282 6.16 -15.58 10.48
N TRP A 283 6.42 -15.52 9.16
CA TRP A 283 6.62 -16.71 8.32
C TRP A 283 7.87 -17.51 8.70
N GLU A 284 8.94 -16.84 9.14
CA GLU A 284 10.18 -17.48 9.61
C GLU A 284 10.05 -18.04 11.03
N LYS A 285 9.10 -17.52 11.82
CA LYS A 285 8.78 -18.06 13.16
C LYS A 285 7.96 -19.34 13.12
N LEU A 286 7.35 -19.65 11.98
CA LEU A 286 6.62 -20.91 11.82
C LEU A 286 7.61 -22.08 11.88
N ASP A 287 7.47 -22.91 12.89
CA ASP A 287 8.26 -24.13 13.00
C ASP A 287 7.64 -25.30 12.21
N TYR A 288 8.48 -26.24 11.82
CA TYR A 288 8.07 -27.42 11.07
C TYR A 288 6.96 -28.23 11.78
N LYS A 289 7.02 -28.33 13.13
CA LYS A 289 6.05 -29.11 13.90
C LYS A 289 4.66 -28.45 13.86
N SER A 290 4.62 -27.14 13.98
CA SER A 290 3.37 -26.37 13.87
C SER A 290 2.75 -26.53 12.49
N VAL A 291 3.53 -26.35 11.42
CA VAL A 291 3.04 -26.53 10.04
C VAL A 291 2.55 -27.96 9.80
N LYS A 292 3.26 -28.97 10.30
CA LYS A 292 2.83 -30.38 10.22
C LYS A 292 1.51 -30.65 10.94
N ASN A 293 1.21 -29.91 12.01
CA ASN A 293 0.01 -30.06 12.81
C ASN A 293 -1.14 -29.11 12.43
N ILE A 294 -0.99 -28.34 11.35
CA ILE A 294 -1.98 -27.31 10.95
C ILE A 294 -3.39 -27.87 10.80
N LYS A 295 -3.54 -29.07 10.23
CA LYS A 295 -4.86 -29.73 10.11
C LYS A 295 -5.53 -29.87 11.46
N LYS A 296 -4.83 -30.38 12.45
CA LYS A 296 -5.38 -30.61 13.79
C LYS A 296 -5.79 -29.25 14.41
N ILE A 297 -4.91 -28.26 14.34
CA ILE A 297 -5.14 -26.94 14.94
C ILE A 297 -6.38 -26.27 14.30
N LEU A 298 -6.52 -26.32 12.99
CA LEU A 298 -7.66 -25.71 12.29
C LEU A 298 -8.95 -26.51 12.52
N SER A 299 -8.88 -27.87 12.57
CA SER A 299 -10.04 -28.73 12.82
C SER A 299 -10.60 -28.61 14.24
N GLU A 300 -9.80 -28.21 15.21
CA GLU A 300 -10.28 -27.92 16.57
C GLU A 300 -11.25 -26.71 16.59
N ARG A 301 -11.10 -25.80 15.64
CA ARG A 301 -11.90 -24.57 15.57
C ARG A 301 -13.00 -24.63 14.50
N VAL A 302 -12.74 -25.27 13.37
CA VAL A 302 -13.70 -25.43 12.28
C VAL A 302 -13.91 -26.90 12.00
N VAL A 303 -15.06 -27.38 12.37
CA VAL A 303 -15.42 -28.80 12.33
C VAL A 303 -16.17 -29.12 11.04
N GLY A 304 -15.91 -30.31 10.45
CA GLY A 304 -16.65 -30.80 9.27
C GLY A 304 -16.22 -30.20 7.95
N GLN A 305 -15.01 -29.60 7.87
CA GLN A 305 -14.47 -28.99 6.66
C GLN A 305 -13.06 -29.52 6.35
N GLU A 306 -12.87 -30.82 6.47
CA GLU A 306 -11.56 -31.49 6.36
C GLU A 306 -10.91 -31.22 4.98
N GLU A 307 -11.68 -31.26 3.89
CA GLU A 307 -11.18 -31.02 2.53
C GLU A 307 -10.72 -29.56 2.34
N ALA A 308 -11.46 -28.61 2.93
CA ALA A 308 -11.09 -27.21 2.92
C ALA A 308 -9.76 -27.01 3.67
N ILE A 309 -9.63 -27.62 4.84
CA ILE A 309 -8.41 -27.56 5.66
C ILE A 309 -7.22 -28.19 4.93
N GLU A 310 -7.42 -29.31 4.20
CA GLU A 310 -6.36 -29.91 3.37
C GLU A 310 -5.85 -28.99 2.26
N LYS A 311 -6.73 -28.26 1.60
CA LYS A 311 -6.33 -27.30 0.57
C LYS A 311 -5.55 -26.14 1.18
N ILE A 312 -5.96 -25.64 2.35
CA ILE A 312 -5.24 -24.60 3.09
C ILE A 312 -3.85 -25.09 3.50
N GLU A 313 -3.75 -26.30 4.05
CA GLU A 313 -2.44 -26.89 4.39
C GLU A 313 -1.48 -26.86 3.20
N LYS A 314 -1.94 -27.30 2.00
CA LYS A 314 -1.11 -27.29 0.79
C LYS A 314 -0.61 -25.89 0.44
N VAL A 315 -1.45 -24.86 0.60
CA VAL A 315 -1.06 -23.46 0.35
C VAL A 315 -0.05 -22.97 1.38
N VAL A 316 -0.28 -23.25 2.67
CA VAL A 316 0.64 -22.87 3.75
C VAL A 316 1.99 -23.59 3.62
N VAL A 317 2.00 -24.88 3.30
CA VAL A 317 3.24 -25.64 3.06
C VAL A 317 4.02 -25.07 1.89
N LYS A 318 3.36 -24.70 0.77
CA LYS A 318 4.03 -24.02 -0.35
C LYS A 318 4.65 -22.68 0.06
N ALA A 319 3.93 -21.88 0.85
CA ALA A 319 4.43 -20.61 1.38
C ALA A 319 5.63 -20.81 2.31
N TYR A 320 5.51 -21.77 3.25
CA TYR A 320 6.59 -22.14 4.17
C TYR A 320 7.87 -22.61 3.46
N MET A 321 7.71 -23.38 2.38
CA MET A 321 8.83 -23.87 1.56
C MET A 321 9.37 -22.82 0.56
N GLY A 322 8.83 -21.61 0.54
CA GLY A 322 9.24 -20.56 -0.41
C GLY A 322 8.91 -20.86 -1.88
N LEU A 323 7.95 -21.76 -2.13
CA LEU A 323 7.59 -22.22 -3.48
C LEU A 323 6.44 -21.41 -4.11
N THR A 324 6.01 -20.34 -3.45
CA THR A 324 4.92 -19.49 -3.95
C THR A 324 5.41 -18.58 -5.08
N GLY A 325 4.67 -18.55 -6.19
CA GLY A 325 4.93 -17.59 -7.28
C GLY A 325 6.13 -17.90 -8.18
N ILE A 326 6.82 -19.03 -8.03
CA ILE A 326 8.05 -19.38 -8.81
C ILE A 326 7.86 -19.27 -10.34
N HIS A 327 6.64 -19.49 -10.84
CA HIS A 327 6.34 -19.44 -12.27
C HIS A 327 5.94 -18.05 -12.77
N LYS A 328 5.86 -17.04 -11.88
CA LYS A 328 5.49 -15.67 -12.26
C LYS A 328 6.73 -14.83 -12.45
N SER A 329 6.71 -13.92 -13.42
CA SER A 329 7.79 -12.93 -13.63
C SER A 329 7.99 -12.01 -12.41
N SER A 330 6.92 -11.81 -11.62
CA SER A 330 6.90 -11.07 -10.36
C SER A 330 6.87 -12.01 -9.13
N SER A 331 7.63 -13.10 -9.16
CA SER A 331 7.55 -14.17 -8.16
C SER A 331 7.70 -13.71 -6.71
N ARG A 332 8.45 -12.64 -6.47
CA ARG A 332 8.74 -12.12 -5.12
C ARG A 332 7.70 -11.15 -4.57
N SER A 333 6.94 -10.49 -5.42
CA SER A 333 5.85 -9.62 -5.02
C SER A 333 4.52 -10.36 -4.87
N ALA A 334 4.40 -11.58 -5.40
CA ALA A 334 3.18 -12.38 -5.32
C ALA A 334 2.77 -12.66 -3.86
N PRO A 335 1.46 -12.63 -3.54
CA PRO A 335 0.96 -13.03 -2.23
C PRO A 335 1.42 -14.42 -1.81
N LYS A 336 1.64 -14.66 -0.51
CA LYS A 336 2.05 -15.97 0.03
C LYS A 336 1.03 -17.09 -0.25
N GLY A 337 -0.25 -16.72 -0.39
CA GLY A 337 -1.32 -17.63 -0.77
C GLY A 337 -2.52 -16.87 -1.30
N VAL A 338 -3.27 -17.53 -2.19
CA VAL A 338 -4.56 -17.04 -2.68
C VAL A 338 -5.55 -18.19 -2.60
N LEU A 339 -6.71 -17.96 -1.98
CA LEU A 339 -7.75 -18.94 -1.76
C LEU A 339 -9.11 -18.35 -2.12
N PHE A 340 -10.00 -19.18 -2.65
CA PHE A 340 -11.39 -18.81 -2.95
C PHE A 340 -12.33 -19.77 -2.23
N PHE A 341 -12.95 -19.32 -1.15
CA PHE A 341 -13.88 -20.11 -0.34
C PHE A 341 -15.30 -19.99 -0.90
N VAL A 342 -15.93 -21.10 -1.23
CA VAL A 342 -17.31 -21.12 -1.73
C VAL A 342 -18.14 -22.12 -0.94
N GLY A 343 -19.40 -21.80 -0.70
CA GLY A 343 -20.33 -22.68 0.00
C GLY A 343 -21.40 -21.92 0.76
N PRO A 344 -22.28 -22.63 1.49
CA PRO A 344 -23.42 -22.04 2.21
C PRO A 344 -22.97 -21.02 3.26
N THR A 345 -23.91 -20.19 3.72
CA THR A 345 -23.66 -19.29 4.85
C THR A 345 -23.54 -20.09 6.16
N GLY A 346 -22.71 -19.61 7.09
CA GLY A 346 -22.59 -20.20 8.43
C GLY A 346 -21.77 -21.48 8.54
N VAL A 347 -21.17 -22.00 7.45
CA VAL A 347 -20.35 -23.22 7.46
C VAL A 347 -18.91 -23.03 7.93
N GLY A 348 -18.51 -21.82 8.30
CA GLY A 348 -17.20 -21.55 8.90
C GLY A 348 -16.17 -20.89 7.99
N LYS A 349 -16.52 -20.35 6.80
CA LYS A 349 -15.59 -19.67 5.88
C LYS A 349 -14.78 -18.56 6.56
N THR A 350 -15.47 -17.60 7.15
CA THR A 350 -14.83 -16.46 7.86
C THR A 350 -14.11 -16.91 9.13
N GLU A 351 -14.65 -17.93 9.84
CA GLU A 351 -14.03 -18.47 11.04
C GLU A 351 -12.71 -19.18 10.73
N LEU A 352 -12.65 -19.92 9.60
CA LEU A 352 -11.43 -20.58 9.15
C LEU A 352 -10.37 -19.55 8.73
N SER A 353 -10.77 -18.43 8.15
CA SER A 353 -9.84 -17.30 7.85
C SER A 353 -9.24 -16.71 9.11
N LYS A 354 -10.03 -16.50 10.17
CA LYS A 354 -9.54 -16.03 11.49
C LYS A 354 -8.65 -17.06 12.17
N ALA A 355 -9.03 -18.35 12.12
CA ALA A 355 -8.21 -19.43 12.67
C ALA A 355 -6.85 -19.49 11.97
N LEU A 356 -6.83 -19.31 10.66
CA LEU A 356 -5.60 -19.28 9.87
C LEU A 356 -4.74 -18.03 10.21
N ALA A 357 -5.35 -16.86 10.41
CA ALA A 357 -4.63 -15.65 10.84
C ALA A 357 -3.96 -15.86 12.21
N LYS A 358 -4.68 -16.44 13.16
CA LYS A 358 -4.13 -16.77 14.47
C LYS A 358 -2.98 -17.80 14.38
N PHE A 359 -3.11 -18.78 13.50
CA PHE A 359 -2.06 -19.77 13.26
C PHE A 359 -0.80 -19.15 12.66
N LEU A 360 -0.95 -18.34 11.60
CA LEU A 360 0.18 -17.76 10.85
C LEU A 360 0.85 -16.60 11.58
N PHE A 361 0.05 -15.72 12.20
CA PHE A 361 0.49 -14.43 12.72
C PHE A 361 0.29 -14.26 14.23
N GLY A 362 -0.26 -15.27 14.91
CA GLY A 362 -0.48 -15.25 16.36
C GLY A 362 -1.70 -14.45 16.83
N ASP A 363 -2.34 -13.68 15.94
CA ASP A 363 -3.47 -12.81 16.24
C ASP A 363 -4.61 -12.97 15.23
N GLU A 364 -5.85 -13.06 15.72
CA GLU A 364 -7.04 -13.09 14.86
C GLU A 364 -7.31 -11.75 14.18
N GLN A 365 -6.86 -10.65 14.79
CA GLN A 365 -6.97 -9.30 14.22
C GLN A 365 -6.04 -9.07 13.01
N ALA A 366 -5.11 -10.01 12.76
CA ALA A 366 -4.38 -10.05 11.51
C ALA A 366 -5.24 -10.52 10.31
N CYS A 367 -6.51 -10.91 10.54
CA CYS A 367 -7.50 -11.12 9.48
C CYS A 367 -8.27 -9.82 9.23
N ILE A 368 -7.89 -9.09 8.19
CA ILE A 368 -8.50 -7.83 7.78
C ILE A 368 -9.63 -8.15 6.81
N ARG A 369 -10.87 -7.85 7.20
CA ARG A 369 -12.07 -8.17 6.41
C ARG A 369 -12.58 -6.93 5.66
N PHE A 370 -12.82 -7.12 4.36
CA PHE A 370 -13.55 -6.20 3.50
C PHE A 370 -14.86 -6.86 3.07
N ASP A 371 -15.98 -6.33 3.54
CA ASP A 371 -17.32 -6.78 3.15
C ASP A 371 -17.66 -6.22 1.77
N MET A 372 -17.71 -7.08 0.77
CA MET A 372 -17.85 -6.64 -0.61
C MET A 372 -19.23 -6.05 -0.92
N SER A 373 -20.22 -6.22 -0.04
CA SER A 373 -21.51 -5.54 -0.16
C SER A 373 -21.38 -4.01 -0.08
N GLU A 374 -20.38 -3.49 0.66
CA GLU A 374 -20.11 -2.05 0.79
C GLU A 374 -19.49 -1.44 -0.47
N TYR A 375 -19.01 -2.29 -1.37
CA TYR A 375 -18.33 -1.90 -2.62
C TYR A 375 -19.17 -2.21 -3.88
N ALA A 376 -20.45 -2.47 -3.71
CA ALA A 376 -21.36 -2.77 -4.80
C ALA A 376 -21.73 -1.55 -5.67
N GLN A 377 -21.63 -0.34 -5.12
CA GLN A 377 -21.96 0.89 -5.85
C GLN A 377 -20.87 1.25 -6.87
N GLU A 378 -21.27 1.87 -7.97
CA GLU A 378 -20.35 2.40 -8.97
C GLU A 378 -19.39 3.42 -8.31
N ASN A 379 -18.10 3.35 -8.65
CA ASN A 379 -16.98 4.11 -8.07
C ASN A 379 -16.65 3.82 -6.58
N SER A 380 -17.25 2.82 -5.95
CA SER A 380 -16.85 2.42 -4.58
C SER A 380 -15.48 1.72 -4.54
N ASP A 381 -14.94 1.30 -5.69
CA ASP A 381 -13.55 0.89 -5.87
C ASP A 381 -12.56 1.96 -5.37
N GLN A 382 -12.91 3.26 -5.49
CA GLN A 382 -12.12 4.37 -4.95
C GLN A 382 -11.97 4.31 -3.42
N LYS A 383 -12.88 3.69 -2.69
CA LYS A 383 -12.70 3.48 -1.24
C LYS A 383 -11.52 2.54 -0.95
N LEU A 384 -11.26 1.56 -1.82
CA LEU A 384 -10.15 0.62 -1.64
C LEU A 384 -8.79 1.24 -1.95
N ILE A 385 -8.70 2.06 -3.01
CA ILE A 385 -7.44 2.62 -3.52
C ILE A 385 -7.27 4.11 -3.24
N GLY A 386 -8.29 4.80 -2.71
CA GLY A 386 -8.34 6.24 -2.49
C GLY A 386 -9.04 7.01 -3.60
N ALA A 387 -9.63 8.15 -3.24
CA ALA A 387 -10.28 9.04 -4.18
C ALA A 387 -9.25 9.77 -5.07
N PRO A 388 -9.59 10.13 -6.32
CA PRO A 388 -8.72 10.96 -7.15
C PRO A 388 -8.46 12.36 -6.56
N PRO A 389 -7.37 13.04 -6.96
CA PRO A 389 -7.09 14.40 -6.52
C PRO A 389 -8.27 15.35 -6.74
N GLY A 390 -8.60 16.16 -5.74
CA GLY A 390 -9.71 17.12 -5.79
C GLY A 390 -11.07 16.56 -5.38
N TYR A 391 -11.18 15.28 -5.07
CA TYR A 391 -12.40 14.67 -4.54
C TYR A 391 -12.35 14.52 -3.01
N VAL A 392 -13.52 14.53 -2.37
CA VAL A 392 -13.65 14.30 -0.93
C VAL A 392 -13.11 12.90 -0.59
N GLY A 393 -12.25 12.81 0.46
CA GLY A 393 -11.61 11.56 0.86
C GLY A 393 -10.23 11.31 0.22
N TYR A 394 -9.71 12.22 -0.62
CA TYR A 394 -8.36 12.09 -1.19
C TYR A 394 -7.28 11.99 -0.11
N GLU A 395 -7.36 12.84 0.92
CA GLU A 395 -6.37 12.87 2.01
C GLU A 395 -6.40 11.60 2.89
N GLU A 396 -7.53 10.92 2.96
CA GLU A 396 -7.68 9.69 3.74
C GLU A 396 -6.96 8.50 3.11
N GLY A 397 -6.73 8.52 1.79
CA GLY A 397 -6.16 7.41 1.03
C GLY A 397 -7.11 6.23 0.89
N GLY A 398 -6.60 5.08 0.42
CA GLY A 398 -7.41 3.88 0.20
C GLY A 398 -7.47 2.98 1.43
N GLN A 399 -8.65 2.47 1.75
CA GLN A 399 -8.84 1.57 2.89
C GLN A 399 -7.97 0.30 2.80
N LEU A 400 -7.92 -0.33 1.62
CA LEU A 400 -7.12 -1.52 1.38
C LEU A 400 -5.62 -1.21 1.44
N THR A 401 -5.20 -0.14 0.77
CA THR A 401 -3.78 0.23 0.72
C THR A 401 -3.26 0.65 2.09
N ASN A 402 -4.04 1.40 2.87
CA ASN A 402 -3.69 1.78 4.23
C ASN A 402 -3.61 0.56 5.16
N ALA A 403 -4.59 -0.36 5.07
CA ALA A 403 -4.60 -1.56 5.91
C ALA A 403 -3.38 -2.46 5.66
N VAL A 404 -2.96 -2.62 4.38
CA VAL A 404 -1.77 -3.42 4.04
C VAL A 404 -0.48 -2.72 4.44
N LYS A 405 -0.41 -1.38 4.37
CA LYS A 405 0.73 -0.61 4.90
C LYS A 405 0.88 -0.79 6.40
N GLU A 406 -0.23 -0.74 7.14
CA GLU A 406 -0.24 -0.88 8.60
C GLU A 406 0.06 -2.32 9.04
N LYS A 407 -0.51 -3.32 8.36
CA LYS A 407 -0.38 -4.74 8.68
C LYS A 407 -0.03 -5.58 7.45
N PRO A 408 1.24 -5.58 7.02
CA PRO A 408 1.66 -6.34 5.83
C PRO A 408 1.56 -7.85 6.03
N PHE A 409 1.80 -8.33 7.26
CA PHE A 409 1.63 -9.74 7.67
C PHE A 409 0.19 -10.00 8.10
N SER A 410 -0.68 -10.21 7.13
CA SER A 410 -2.12 -10.33 7.39
C SER A 410 -2.81 -11.27 6.41
N ILE A 411 -4.01 -11.70 6.77
CA ILE A 411 -4.97 -12.28 5.84
C ILE A 411 -5.88 -11.14 5.37
N ILE A 412 -5.92 -10.92 4.06
CA ILE A 412 -6.85 -10.00 3.44
C ILE A 412 -8.07 -10.81 2.99
N LEU A 413 -9.17 -10.63 3.67
CA LEU A 413 -10.42 -11.35 3.43
C LEU A 413 -11.42 -10.47 2.69
N PHE A 414 -11.67 -10.77 1.42
CA PHE A 414 -12.73 -10.16 0.63
C PHE A 414 -13.99 -11.03 0.75
N ASP A 415 -14.93 -10.60 1.58
CA ASP A 415 -16.10 -11.39 1.96
C ASP A 415 -17.28 -11.12 1.03
N GLU A 416 -17.91 -12.18 0.50
CA GLU A 416 -19.04 -12.14 -0.44
C GLU A 416 -18.75 -11.37 -1.76
N ILE A 417 -17.66 -11.78 -2.47
CA ILE A 417 -17.17 -11.12 -3.68
C ILE A 417 -18.25 -10.90 -4.76
N GLU A 418 -19.21 -11.81 -4.87
CA GLU A 418 -20.33 -11.73 -5.83
C GLU A 418 -21.17 -10.48 -5.64
N LYS A 419 -21.23 -9.91 -4.44
CA LYS A 419 -22.00 -8.70 -4.13
C LYS A 419 -21.44 -7.46 -4.83
N ALA A 420 -20.13 -7.40 -5.03
CA ALA A 420 -19.48 -6.30 -5.75
C ALA A 420 -19.16 -6.65 -7.21
N ALA A 421 -18.75 -7.88 -7.50
CA ALA A 421 -18.20 -8.28 -8.80
C ALA A 421 -19.14 -8.01 -9.99
N LYS A 422 -20.46 -8.23 -9.84
CA LYS A 422 -21.46 -8.02 -10.89
C LYS A 422 -21.90 -6.55 -11.00
N PRO A 423 -22.25 -5.85 -9.90
CA PRO A 423 -22.68 -4.46 -9.98
C PRO A 423 -21.53 -3.46 -10.21
N ASN A 424 -20.31 -3.77 -9.77
CA ASN A 424 -19.12 -2.93 -9.94
C ASN A 424 -17.92 -3.73 -10.50
N PRO A 425 -17.89 -4.04 -11.80
CA PRO A 425 -16.82 -4.86 -12.39
C PRO A 425 -15.41 -4.25 -12.25
N ARG A 426 -15.28 -2.94 -12.03
CA ARG A 426 -13.98 -2.26 -11.86
C ARG A 426 -13.20 -2.78 -10.65
N ILE A 427 -13.90 -3.27 -9.63
CA ILE A 427 -13.25 -3.85 -8.47
C ILE A 427 -12.41 -5.09 -8.82
N LEU A 428 -12.80 -5.80 -9.87
CA LEU A 428 -12.08 -6.96 -10.36
C LEU A 428 -10.73 -6.58 -10.99
N ASP A 429 -10.59 -5.37 -11.51
CA ASP A 429 -9.33 -4.87 -12.07
C ASP A 429 -8.30 -4.64 -10.95
N ILE A 430 -8.76 -4.17 -9.77
CA ILE A 430 -7.92 -4.07 -8.57
C ILE A 430 -7.42 -5.46 -8.16
N PHE A 431 -8.32 -6.45 -8.12
CA PHE A 431 -7.93 -7.81 -7.77
C PHE A 431 -6.98 -8.43 -8.79
N LEU A 432 -7.17 -8.18 -10.09
CA LEU A 432 -6.22 -8.65 -11.11
C LEU A 432 -4.82 -8.09 -10.86
N GLN A 433 -4.70 -6.78 -10.60
CA GLN A 433 -3.41 -6.16 -10.32
C GLN A 433 -2.73 -6.78 -9.09
N ILE A 434 -3.47 -7.02 -8.00
CA ILE A 434 -2.95 -7.66 -6.81
C ILE A 434 -2.51 -9.11 -7.08
N LEU A 435 -3.34 -9.87 -7.81
CA LEU A 435 -3.08 -11.28 -8.09
C LEU A 435 -1.97 -11.51 -9.12
N GLU A 436 -1.75 -10.57 -10.04
CA GLU A 436 -0.73 -10.64 -11.08
C GLU A 436 0.60 -10.07 -10.62
N ASP A 437 0.60 -8.79 -10.21
CA ASP A 437 1.80 -8.05 -9.85
C ASP A 437 2.16 -8.17 -8.36
N GLY A 438 1.23 -8.60 -7.50
CA GLY A 438 1.40 -8.65 -6.05
C GLY A 438 1.51 -7.28 -5.40
N ARG A 439 1.10 -6.22 -6.10
CA ARG A 439 1.16 -4.84 -5.64
C ARG A 439 -0.05 -4.06 -6.10
N LEU A 440 -0.31 -2.95 -5.44
CA LEU A 440 -1.39 -2.02 -5.76
C LEU A 440 -0.90 -0.59 -5.52
N THR A 441 -1.13 0.29 -6.48
CA THR A 441 -0.80 1.72 -6.34
C THR A 441 -2.06 2.49 -5.98
N ASP A 442 -1.98 3.30 -4.92
CA ASP A 442 -3.09 4.13 -4.47
C ASP A 442 -3.24 5.42 -5.30
N SER A 443 -4.30 6.17 -5.02
CA SER A 443 -4.58 7.44 -5.69
C SER A 443 -3.53 8.53 -5.45
N LYS A 444 -2.70 8.39 -4.41
CA LYS A 444 -1.58 9.30 -4.09
C LYS A 444 -0.30 8.92 -4.85
N GLY A 445 -0.30 7.79 -5.56
CA GLY A 445 0.85 7.25 -6.27
C GLY A 445 1.77 6.40 -5.39
N GLU A 446 1.35 6.04 -4.17
CA GLU A 446 2.09 5.16 -3.30
C GLU A 446 1.76 3.69 -3.60
N THR A 447 2.78 2.85 -3.71
CA THR A 447 2.63 1.43 -4.00
C THR A 447 2.70 0.59 -2.73
N VAL A 448 1.74 -0.31 -2.55
CA VAL A 448 1.73 -1.31 -1.46
C VAL A 448 1.92 -2.70 -2.03
N TYR A 449 2.58 -3.57 -1.24
CA TYR A 449 2.92 -4.93 -1.64
C TYR A 449 2.17 -5.96 -0.80
N PHE A 450 1.69 -7.01 -1.45
CA PHE A 450 0.95 -8.12 -0.84
C PHE A 450 1.83 -9.37 -0.64
N SER A 451 3.15 -9.25 -0.83
CA SER A 451 4.10 -10.37 -0.77
C SER A 451 4.13 -11.11 0.57
N GLU A 452 3.73 -10.46 1.65
CA GLU A 452 3.70 -11.07 2.98
C GLU A 452 2.28 -11.47 3.43
N SER A 453 1.26 -11.17 2.61
CA SER A 453 -0.14 -11.43 2.93
C SER A 453 -0.67 -12.72 2.28
N VAL A 454 -1.74 -13.27 2.87
CA VAL A 454 -2.59 -14.29 2.25
C VAL A 454 -3.91 -13.66 1.86
N ILE A 455 -4.35 -13.88 0.62
CA ILE A 455 -5.60 -13.33 0.09
C ILE A 455 -6.66 -14.43 0.11
N ILE A 456 -7.80 -14.13 0.68
CA ILE A 456 -8.95 -15.02 0.73
C ILE A 456 -10.18 -14.30 0.17
N PHE A 457 -10.77 -14.86 -0.84
CA PHE A 457 -12.10 -14.47 -1.31
C PHE A 457 -13.14 -15.42 -0.74
N THR A 458 -14.28 -14.92 -0.30
CA THR A 458 -15.41 -15.78 0.04
C THR A 458 -16.59 -15.54 -0.89
N SER A 459 -17.42 -16.55 -1.06
CA SER A 459 -18.64 -16.48 -1.86
C SER A 459 -19.71 -17.42 -1.34
N ASN A 460 -20.97 -17.01 -1.53
CA ASN A 460 -22.15 -17.83 -1.28
C ASN A 460 -22.80 -18.33 -2.60
N LEU A 461 -22.09 -18.22 -3.73
CA LEU A 461 -22.56 -18.73 -5.02
C LEU A 461 -22.96 -20.19 -4.91
N GLY A 462 -24.09 -20.55 -5.47
CA GLY A 462 -24.62 -21.90 -5.45
C GLY A 462 -25.28 -22.36 -4.14
N ALA A 463 -25.28 -21.54 -3.09
CA ALA A 463 -25.83 -21.93 -1.78
C ALA A 463 -27.32 -22.35 -1.81
N SER A 464 -28.10 -21.80 -2.73
CA SER A 464 -29.51 -22.14 -2.96
C SER A 464 -29.74 -23.15 -4.07
N GLU A 465 -28.71 -23.48 -4.87
CA GLU A 465 -28.82 -24.31 -6.06
C GLU A 465 -28.30 -25.73 -5.82
N VAL A 466 -27.23 -25.83 -5.04
CA VAL A 466 -26.57 -27.11 -4.73
C VAL A 466 -27.40 -27.89 -3.74
N SER A 467 -27.72 -29.14 -4.11
CA SER A 467 -28.45 -30.03 -3.21
C SER A 467 -27.58 -30.48 -2.05
N SER A 468 -28.13 -30.38 -0.84
CA SER A 468 -27.46 -30.92 0.34
C SER A 468 -27.44 -32.47 0.40
N ASN A 469 -28.15 -33.18 -0.49
CA ASN A 469 -28.32 -34.62 -0.42
C ASN A 469 -27.20 -35.46 -1.07
N GLY A 470 -26.29 -34.82 -1.85
CA GLY A 470 -25.15 -35.50 -2.49
C GLY A 470 -24.04 -35.88 -1.50
N SER A 471 -23.07 -36.63 -1.95
CA SER A 471 -21.81 -36.85 -1.21
C SER A 471 -21.04 -35.52 -1.10
N ASN A 472 -20.09 -35.44 -0.16
CA ASN A 472 -19.27 -34.22 -0.01
C ASN A 472 -18.49 -33.89 -1.30
N GLU A 473 -18.00 -34.89 -2.02
CA GLU A 473 -17.30 -34.71 -3.30
C GLU A 473 -18.22 -34.17 -4.39
N GLU A 474 -19.45 -34.70 -4.52
CA GLU A 474 -20.44 -34.22 -5.48
C GLU A 474 -20.85 -32.77 -5.19
N VAL A 475 -21.09 -32.45 -3.93
CA VAL A 475 -21.41 -31.08 -3.49
C VAL A 475 -20.24 -30.13 -3.79
N ALA A 476 -19.01 -30.53 -3.51
CA ALA A 476 -17.82 -29.76 -3.79
C ALA A 476 -17.64 -29.49 -5.30
N ASP A 477 -17.85 -30.51 -6.14
CA ASP A 477 -17.76 -30.38 -7.59
C ASP A 477 -18.84 -29.46 -8.17
N GLU A 478 -20.06 -29.50 -7.63
CA GLU A 478 -21.14 -28.58 -8.03
C GLU A 478 -20.81 -27.14 -7.69
N PHE A 479 -20.30 -26.84 -6.49
CA PHE A 479 -19.85 -25.51 -6.13
C PHE A 479 -18.74 -25.01 -7.06
N ILE A 480 -17.75 -25.84 -7.39
CA ILE A 480 -16.68 -25.48 -8.32
C ILE A 480 -17.23 -25.17 -9.71
N LYS A 481 -18.19 -25.95 -10.21
CA LYS A 481 -18.84 -25.71 -11.52
C LYS A 481 -19.59 -24.38 -11.53
N ILE A 482 -20.34 -24.06 -10.46
CA ILE A 482 -21.09 -22.81 -10.35
C ILE A 482 -20.13 -21.61 -10.30
N VAL A 483 -19.05 -21.67 -9.53
CA VAL A 483 -18.05 -20.62 -9.50
C VAL A 483 -17.44 -20.40 -10.89
N LYS A 484 -17.08 -21.45 -11.60
CA LYS A 484 -16.56 -21.36 -12.97
C LYS A 484 -17.58 -20.71 -13.91
N ASN A 485 -18.84 -21.18 -13.87
CA ASN A 485 -19.91 -20.62 -14.70
C ASN A 485 -20.11 -19.12 -14.41
N TYR A 486 -20.09 -18.72 -13.15
CA TYR A 486 -20.23 -17.33 -12.75
C TYR A 486 -19.15 -16.43 -13.36
N PHE A 487 -17.87 -16.81 -13.23
CA PHE A 487 -16.77 -16.01 -13.77
C PHE A 487 -16.68 -16.09 -15.31
N ASP A 488 -16.93 -17.26 -15.91
CA ASP A 488 -16.79 -17.47 -17.35
C ASP A 488 -17.97 -16.86 -18.14
N ASN A 489 -19.21 -17.05 -17.66
CA ASN A 489 -20.41 -16.76 -18.44
C ASN A 489 -21.22 -15.57 -17.92
N GLU A 490 -21.33 -15.38 -16.60
CA GLU A 490 -22.17 -14.31 -16.04
C GLU A 490 -21.44 -12.97 -16.01
N ILE A 491 -20.23 -12.92 -15.38
CA ILE A 491 -19.46 -11.68 -15.32
C ILE A 491 -18.41 -11.58 -16.44
N LYS A 492 -18.17 -12.66 -17.18
CA LYS A 492 -17.25 -12.72 -18.34
C LYS A 492 -15.83 -12.27 -18.00
N ARG A 493 -15.31 -12.72 -16.86
CA ARG A 493 -13.97 -12.40 -16.36
C ARG A 493 -13.23 -13.69 -15.95
N PRO A 494 -13.02 -14.65 -16.89
CA PRO A 494 -12.36 -15.94 -16.59
C PRO A 494 -10.91 -15.77 -16.10
N GLU A 495 -10.26 -14.67 -16.46
CA GLU A 495 -8.89 -14.35 -16.06
C GLU A 495 -8.73 -14.28 -14.53
N ILE A 496 -9.76 -13.89 -13.79
CA ILE A 496 -9.71 -13.86 -12.32
C ILE A 496 -9.46 -15.25 -11.75
N LEU A 497 -10.24 -16.25 -12.20
CA LEU A 497 -10.05 -17.64 -11.76
C LEU A 497 -8.71 -18.20 -12.24
N GLY A 498 -8.25 -17.81 -13.43
CA GLY A 498 -6.93 -18.17 -13.92
C GLY A 498 -5.81 -17.66 -13.00
N ARG A 499 -5.95 -16.46 -12.42
CA ARG A 499 -4.97 -15.87 -11.48
C ARG A 499 -5.08 -16.45 -10.06
N ILE A 500 -6.29 -16.73 -9.57
CA ILE A 500 -6.52 -17.44 -8.31
C ILE A 500 -5.96 -18.87 -8.39
N GLY A 501 -6.19 -19.54 -9.50
CA GLY A 501 -5.89 -20.94 -9.73
C GLY A 501 -7.05 -21.86 -9.37
N TYR A 502 -7.47 -22.71 -10.28
CA TYR A 502 -8.62 -23.60 -10.09
C TYR A 502 -8.47 -24.55 -8.88
N SER A 503 -7.25 -24.96 -8.57
CA SER A 503 -6.96 -25.79 -7.40
C SER A 503 -7.14 -25.06 -6.06
N ASN A 504 -7.17 -23.73 -6.08
CA ASN A 504 -7.33 -22.87 -4.91
C ASN A 504 -8.80 -22.52 -4.64
N ILE A 505 -9.74 -23.01 -5.46
CA ILE A 505 -11.16 -22.96 -5.14
C ILE A 505 -11.42 -24.01 -4.06
N VAL A 506 -11.90 -23.56 -2.92
CA VAL A 506 -12.07 -24.34 -1.70
C VAL A 506 -13.55 -24.42 -1.37
N PRO A 507 -14.23 -25.51 -1.76
CA PRO A 507 -15.64 -25.73 -1.41
C PRO A 507 -15.77 -26.00 0.09
N PHE A 508 -16.83 -25.48 0.68
CA PHE A 508 -17.29 -25.78 2.03
C PHE A 508 -18.59 -26.57 1.95
N ASN A 509 -18.61 -27.70 2.64
CA ASN A 509 -19.73 -28.60 2.65
C ASN A 509 -20.83 -28.15 3.63
N PHE A 510 -22.06 -28.60 3.41
CA PHE A 510 -23.13 -28.46 4.38
C PHE A 510 -22.82 -29.23 5.67
N ILE A 511 -23.20 -28.69 6.81
CA ILE A 511 -23.06 -29.36 8.10
C ILE A 511 -24.28 -30.28 8.28
N LYS A 512 -24.14 -31.56 7.85
CA LYS A 512 -25.23 -32.54 7.86
C LYS A 512 -25.18 -33.43 9.10
N ASP A 513 -23.99 -33.66 9.60
CA ASP A 513 -23.73 -34.63 10.66
C ASP A 513 -24.06 -34.05 12.03
N ARG A 514 -24.97 -34.73 12.77
CA ARG A 514 -25.30 -34.36 14.14
C ARG A 514 -24.07 -34.23 15.03
N GLU A 515 -23.07 -35.11 14.83
CA GLU A 515 -21.82 -35.08 15.60
C GLU A 515 -21.06 -33.73 15.41
N PHE A 516 -21.05 -33.20 14.19
CA PHE A 516 -20.46 -31.93 13.90
C PHE A 516 -21.25 -30.78 14.52
N SER A 517 -22.59 -30.82 14.44
CA SER A 517 -23.47 -29.84 15.07
C SER A 517 -23.27 -29.81 16.60
N VAL A 518 -23.13 -30.98 17.25
CA VAL A 518 -22.81 -31.08 18.68
C VAL A 518 -21.46 -30.47 19.00
N LYS A 519 -20.42 -30.77 18.22
CA LYS A 519 -19.08 -30.18 18.41
C LYS A 519 -19.09 -28.66 18.23
N ILE A 520 -19.85 -28.13 17.25
CA ILE A 520 -20.00 -26.71 17.05
C ILE A 520 -20.71 -26.07 18.25
N ALA A 521 -21.83 -26.67 18.70
CA ALA A 521 -22.56 -26.16 19.87
C ALA A 521 -21.65 -26.09 21.11
N LYS A 522 -20.89 -27.14 21.42
CA LYS A 522 -19.91 -27.15 22.52
C LYS A 522 -18.87 -26.03 22.37
N SER A 523 -18.32 -25.86 21.17
CA SER A 523 -17.33 -24.80 20.92
C SER A 523 -17.89 -23.38 21.13
N LYS A 524 -19.20 -23.18 20.93
CA LYS A 524 -19.87 -21.90 21.14
C LYS A 524 -20.35 -21.68 22.58
N LEU A 525 -20.56 -22.74 23.35
CA LEU A 525 -20.86 -22.67 24.78
C LEU A 525 -19.63 -22.30 25.63
N CYS A 526 -18.46 -22.78 25.27
CA CYS A 526 -17.23 -22.53 26.02
C CYS A 526 -16.94 -21.03 26.26
N PRO A 527 -17.05 -20.11 25.28
CA PRO A 527 -16.92 -18.67 25.53
C PRO A 527 -17.98 -18.11 26.48
N VAL A 528 -19.21 -18.63 26.45
CA VAL A 528 -20.30 -18.21 27.36
C VAL A 528 -19.95 -18.57 28.78
N GLN A 529 -19.60 -19.84 29.03
CA GLN A 529 -19.17 -20.33 30.34
C GLN A 529 -18.00 -19.51 30.89
N LYS A 530 -16.99 -19.28 30.05
CA LYS A 530 -15.82 -18.48 30.42
C LYS A 530 -16.16 -17.04 30.78
N THR A 531 -17.03 -16.38 30.00
CA THR A 531 -17.43 -14.98 30.27
C THR A 531 -18.20 -14.87 31.58
N ILE A 532 -19.05 -15.82 31.90
CA ILE A 532 -19.81 -15.83 33.17
C ILE A 532 -18.86 -16.06 34.33
N SER A 533 -17.96 -17.05 34.24
CA SER A 533 -16.96 -17.32 35.26
C SER A 533 -16.04 -16.13 35.51
N GLU A 534 -15.52 -15.49 34.45
CA GLU A 534 -14.63 -14.34 34.60
C GLU A 534 -15.33 -13.09 35.16
N LYS A 535 -16.56 -12.78 34.70
CA LYS A 535 -17.28 -11.56 35.04
C LYS A 535 -17.97 -11.62 36.43
N TYR A 536 -18.59 -12.76 36.71
CA TYR A 536 -19.42 -12.91 37.90
C TYR A 536 -18.78 -13.81 38.97
N ARG A 537 -17.73 -14.57 38.62
CA ARG A 537 -17.08 -15.60 39.44
C ARG A 537 -18.06 -16.73 39.81
N ILE A 538 -18.93 -17.06 38.90
CA ILE A 538 -19.93 -18.11 39.02
C ILE A 538 -19.71 -19.04 37.80
N ASP A 539 -19.64 -20.33 38.05
CA ASP A 539 -19.47 -21.29 36.96
C ASP A 539 -20.83 -21.73 36.41
N LEU A 540 -20.94 -21.82 35.07
CA LEU A 540 -22.13 -22.31 34.39
C LEU A 540 -21.96 -23.79 34.07
N GLU A 541 -22.76 -24.64 34.70
CA GLU A 541 -22.74 -26.09 34.47
C GLU A 541 -24.09 -26.58 33.91
N PHE A 542 -24.08 -27.66 33.17
CA PHE A 542 -25.27 -28.30 32.64
C PHE A 542 -25.47 -29.62 33.32
N GLU A 543 -26.67 -29.90 33.86
CA GLU A 543 -27.00 -31.19 34.46
C GLU A 543 -26.78 -32.35 33.48
N ASP A 544 -27.20 -32.16 32.23
CA ASP A 544 -26.92 -33.04 31.08
C ASP A 544 -26.62 -32.16 29.85
N GLU A 545 -25.35 -31.97 29.57
CA GLU A 545 -24.88 -31.12 28.44
C GLU A 545 -25.39 -31.64 27.09
N LEU A 546 -25.43 -32.96 26.91
CA LEU A 546 -25.90 -33.51 25.63
C LEU A 546 -27.41 -33.31 25.43
N LYS A 547 -28.19 -33.47 26.49
CA LYS A 547 -29.63 -33.19 26.47
C LYS A 547 -29.93 -31.71 26.20
N PHE A 548 -29.14 -30.82 26.79
CA PHE A 548 -29.21 -29.40 26.52
C PHE A 548 -28.88 -29.09 25.03
N ILE A 549 -27.80 -29.65 24.52
CA ILE A 549 -27.40 -29.44 23.11
C ILE A 549 -28.49 -29.97 22.17
N ASP A 550 -29.11 -31.12 22.48
CA ASP A 550 -30.23 -31.66 21.70
C ASP A 550 -31.46 -30.71 21.73
N TYR A 551 -31.73 -30.11 22.87
CA TYR A 551 -32.77 -29.09 22.99
C TYR A 551 -32.47 -27.84 22.11
N VAL A 552 -31.22 -27.38 22.11
CA VAL A 552 -30.79 -26.27 21.23
C VAL A 552 -30.92 -26.67 19.76
N LEU A 553 -30.35 -27.82 19.38
CA LEU A 553 -30.35 -28.29 17.99
C LEU A 553 -31.74 -28.63 17.46
N GLY A 554 -32.69 -29.03 18.32
CA GLY A 554 -34.07 -29.27 17.94
C GLY A 554 -34.84 -28.04 17.43
N GLY A 555 -34.30 -26.83 17.65
CA GLY A 555 -34.81 -25.57 17.09
C GLY A 555 -33.92 -24.96 16.00
N ALA A 556 -32.76 -25.54 15.72
CA ALA A 556 -31.84 -25.05 14.73
C ALA A 556 -32.07 -25.71 13.37
N ASP A 557 -32.01 -24.93 12.31
CA ASP A 557 -32.02 -25.43 10.93
C ASP A 557 -30.56 -25.79 10.55
N SER A 558 -30.23 -27.09 10.63
CA SER A 558 -28.88 -27.59 10.34
C SER A 558 -28.39 -27.20 8.94
N SER A 559 -29.29 -26.89 7.99
CA SER A 559 -28.92 -26.45 6.64
C SER A 559 -28.26 -25.05 6.63
N LYS A 560 -28.50 -24.22 7.67
CA LYS A 560 -27.95 -22.87 7.84
C LYS A 560 -26.64 -22.83 8.63
N GLY A 561 -26.13 -23.97 9.03
CA GLY A 561 -24.81 -24.14 9.63
C GLY A 561 -24.66 -23.57 11.04
N GLY A 562 -23.42 -23.29 11.43
CA GLY A 562 -23.05 -22.88 12.80
C GLY A 562 -23.63 -21.53 13.26
N ARG A 563 -24.08 -20.66 12.32
CA ARG A 563 -24.73 -19.40 12.69
C ARG A 563 -26.12 -19.63 13.30
N ASP A 564 -26.84 -20.59 12.77
CA ASP A 564 -28.18 -20.92 13.29
C ASP A 564 -28.10 -21.63 14.64
N ILE A 565 -27.06 -22.45 14.85
CA ILE A 565 -26.75 -23.02 16.17
C ILE A 565 -26.45 -21.91 17.18
N LEU A 566 -25.69 -20.89 16.79
CA LEU A 566 -25.37 -19.75 17.67
C LEU A 566 -26.62 -18.94 18.01
N ASN A 567 -27.51 -18.70 17.04
CA ASN A 567 -28.79 -18.02 17.28
C ASN A 567 -29.66 -18.84 18.24
N ALA A 568 -29.74 -20.15 18.05
CA ALA A 568 -30.49 -21.01 18.94
C ALA A 568 -29.93 -21.04 20.38
N ILE A 569 -28.60 -20.93 20.55
CA ILE A 569 -27.99 -20.76 21.86
C ILE A 569 -28.36 -19.39 22.47
N ASN A 570 -28.34 -18.35 21.68
CA ASN A 570 -28.75 -17.01 22.13
C ASN A 570 -30.20 -17.02 22.62
N ASP A 571 -31.11 -17.44 21.76
CA ASP A 571 -32.54 -17.36 22.01
C ASP A 571 -32.98 -18.28 23.16
N LYS A 572 -32.39 -19.47 23.27
CA LYS A 572 -32.81 -20.48 24.25
C LYS A 572 -32.03 -20.46 25.57
N LEU A 573 -30.74 -20.05 25.54
CA LEU A 573 -29.93 -20.03 26.76
C LEU A 573 -29.67 -18.62 27.25
N LEU A 574 -29.13 -17.73 26.38
CA LEU A 574 -28.63 -16.45 26.89
C LEU A 574 -29.74 -15.51 27.33
N ASP A 575 -30.86 -15.50 26.64
CA ASP A 575 -32.00 -14.65 27.01
C ASP A 575 -32.62 -15.12 28.34
N GLU A 576 -32.85 -16.42 28.51
CA GLU A 576 -33.41 -16.96 29.75
C GLU A 576 -32.41 -16.86 30.92
N LEU A 577 -31.12 -17.13 30.68
CA LEU A 577 -30.08 -16.99 31.68
C LEU A 577 -29.91 -15.53 32.13
N ALA A 578 -30.00 -14.58 31.17
CA ALA A 578 -29.92 -13.15 31.48
C ALA A 578 -31.08 -12.71 32.36
N MET A 579 -32.31 -13.20 32.09
CA MET A 579 -33.48 -12.90 32.91
C MET A 579 -33.32 -13.50 34.32
N PHE A 580 -32.91 -14.76 34.42
CA PHE A 580 -32.64 -15.42 35.71
C PHE A 580 -31.58 -14.67 36.54
N MET A 581 -30.46 -14.28 35.93
CA MET A 581 -29.42 -13.52 36.59
C MET A 581 -29.87 -12.10 36.97
N PHE A 582 -30.76 -11.49 36.17
CA PHE A 582 -31.30 -10.18 36.48
C PHE A 582 -32.27 -10.20 37.66
N GLU A 583 -33.15 -11.18 37.72
CA GLU A 583 -34.12 -11.38 38.83
C GLU A 583 -33.37 -11.64 40.15
N ASN A 584 -32.25 -12.34 40.13
CA ASN A 584 -31.43 -12.65 41.28
C ASN A 584 -30.22 -11.73 41.46
N LYS A 585 -30.26 -10.52 40.85
CA LYS A 585 -29.11 -9.59 40.81
C LYS A 585 -28.56 -9.20 42.20
N GLU A 586 -29.42 -9.10 43.21
CA GLU A 586 -29.02 -8.76 44.58
C GLU A 586 -28.29 -9.92 45.28
N GLU A 587 -28.54 -11.16 44.87
CA GLU A 587 -27.95 -12.36 45.45
C GLU A 587 -26.62 -12.73 44.76
N LEU A 588 -26.39 -12.33 43.49
CA LEU A 588 -25.18 -12.66 42.73
C LEU A 588 -23.85 -12.35 43.47
N PRO A 589 -23.72 -11.24 44.23
CA PRO A 589 -22.48 -10.96 44.98
C PRO A 589 -22.18 -11.97 46.08
N SER A 590 -23.21 -12.57 46.65
CA SER A 590 -23.09 -13.61 47.69
C SER A 590 -22.81 -14.99 47.12
N MET A 591 -23.12 -15.19 45.84
CA MET A 591 -22.98 -16.44 45.11
C MET A 591 -21.59 -16.60 44.38
N LYS A 592 -20.62 -15.74 44.72
CA LYS A 592 -19.26 -15.86 44.18
C LYS A 592 -18.62 -17.17 44.60
N GLY A 593 -18.22 -17.98 43.65
CA GLY A 593 -17.64 -19.30 43.87
C GLY A 593 -18.67 -20.43 43.85
N SER A 594 -19.96 -20.08 43.62
CA SER A 594 -21.04 -21.08 43.37
C SER A 594 -21.19 -21.39 41.89
N LYS A 595 -22.12 -22.27 41.60
CA LYS A 595 -22.45 -22.68 40.22
C LYS A 595 -23.88 -22.35 39.89
N ILE A 596 -24.14 -21.97 38.60
CA ILE A 596 -25.48 -21.98 38.02
C ILE A 596 -25.62 -23.30 37.26
N VAL A 597 -26.54 -24.15 37.69
CA VAL A 597 -26.84 -25.44 37.04
C VAL A 597 -28.03 -25.25 36.12
N VAL A 598 -27.84 -25.56 34.85
CA VAL A 598 -28.88 -25.50 33.82
C VAL A 598 -29.50 -26.88 33.67
N LYS A 599 -30.79 -27.01 33.94
CA LYS A 599 -31.60 -28.25 33.76
C LYS A 599 -32.50 -28.10 32.54
N THR A 600 -32.47 -29.09 31.65
CA THR A 600 -33.33 -29.13 30.48
C THR A 600 -34.58 -29.93 30.78
N THR A 601 -35.73 -29.26 30.79
CA THR A 601 -37.05 -29.86 31.01
C THR A 601 -37.83 -29.98 29.69
N LYS A 602 -39.06 -30.49 29.72
CA LYS A 602 -39.94 -30.57 28.54
C LYS A 602 -40.49 -29.18 28.12
N ASP A 603 -40.59 -28.27 29.08
CA ASP A 603 -41.19 -26.96 28.93
C ASP A 603 -40.18 -25.81 28.71
N GLY A 604 -38.88 -26.09 28.84
CA GLY A 604 -37.79 -25.08 28.69
C GLY A 604 -36.60 -25.38 29.55
N LEU A 605 -35.86 -24.33 29.92
CA LEU A 605 -34.69 -24.40 30.80
C LEU A 605 -35.08 -23.96 32.22
N GLU A 606 -34.56 -24.63 33.20
CA GLU A 606 -34.60 -24.22 34.62
C GLU A 606 -33.19 -23.95 35.10
N PHE A 607 -33.05 -22.91 35.92
CA PHE A 607 -31.76 -22.47 36.46
C PHE A 607 -31.81 -22.51 37.98
N ASP A 608 -30.82 -23.17 38.57
CA ASP A 608 -30.65 -23.24 40.03
C ASP A 608 -29.25 -22.80 40.43
N PHE A 609 -29.11 -22.17 41.58
CA PHE A 609 -27.83 -21.93 42.21
C PHE A 609 -27.42 -23.18 42.99
N ASP A 610 -26.19 -23.66 42.77
CA ASP A 610 -25.57 -24.74 43.54
C ASP A 610 -24.38 -24.19 44.33
N ASN A 611 -24.41 -24.34 45.62
CA ASN A 611 -23.44 -23.78 46.57
C ASN A 611 -22.40 -24.81 47.04
N ASP A 612 -22.31 -26.02 46.40
CA ASP A 612 -21.36 -27.07 46.80
C ASP A 612 -19.92 -26.80 46.34
#